data_daf9aba9ef91487cf6706364088753c3
#
_entry.id   daf9aba9ef91487cf6706364088753c3
#
_cell.length_a   1.000
_cell.length_b   1.000
_cell.length_c   1.000
_cell.angle_alpha   90.00
_cell.angle_beta   90.00
_cell.angle_gamma   90.00
#
_symmetry.space_group_name_H-M   'P 1'
#
loop_
_entity.id
_entity.type
_entity.pdbx_description
1 polymer ?
#
loop_
_entity_poly.entity_id
_entity_poly.type
_entity_poly.pdbx_seq_one_letter_code
_entity_poly.pdbx_strand_id
1 'polypeptide(L)'
;MSQDFASVVDQELVIPLKALCELFAEEGAYAELAWFSGVLDMLGEPEDEAAVLRGVIELSKCAFLGFMYSFEASSQIDALLERAINLSHTMSAEAPTGVAH
;
A
#
# COMPACT_ATOMS: atom_id res chain seq x y z
N MET A 1 -7.23 19.38 -14.19
CA MET A 1 -6.24 18.48 -14.58
C MET A 1 -6.23 17.25 -13.75
N SER A 2 -6.42 16.14 -14.35
CA SER A 2 -6.44 14.91 -13.58
C SER A 2 -5.03 14.40 -13.35
N GLN A 3 -4.82 13.80 -12.20
CA GLN A 3 -3.60 13.08 -11.93
C GLN A 3 -3.70 11.72 -12.61
N ASP A 4 -2.59 11.25 -13.13
CA ASP A 4 -2.61 9.91 -13.67
C ASP A 4 -2.54 8.90 -12.54
N PHE A 5 -2.88 7.65 -12.85
CA PHE A 5 -2.96 6.60 -11.85
C PHE A 5 -1.60 6.38 -11.16
N ALA A 6 -0.51 6.41 -11.92
CA ALA A 6 0.81 6.17 -11.36
C ALA A 6 1.18 7.22 -10.33
N SER A 7 0.83 8.50 -10.59
CA SER A 7 1.10 9.58 -9.64
C SER A 7 0.30 9.39 -8.36
N VAL A 8 -0.94 8.96 -8.48
CA VAL A 8 -1.78 8.74 -7.30
C VAL A 8 -1.22 7.62 -6.46
N VAL A 9 -0.83 6.51 -7.09
CA VAL A 9 -0.24 5.38 -6.37
C VAL A 9 1.03 5.82 -5.65
N ASP A 10 1.87 6.60 -6.33
CA ASP A 10 3.11 7.05 -5.73
C ASP A 10 2.84 7.89 -4.48
N GLN A 11 1.93 8.85 -4.58
CA GLN A 11 1.64 9.76 -3.48
C GLN A 11 0.89 9.09 -2.33
N GLU A 12 -0.04 8.21 -2.66
CA GLU A 12 -0.92 7.65 -1.64
C GLU A 12 -0.37 6.39 -1.00
N LEU A 13 0.47 5.65 -1.70
CA LEU A 13 0.97 4.37 -1.20
C LEU A 13 2.49 4.30 -1.12
N VAL A 14 3.19 4.64 -2.19
CA VAL A 14 4.62 4.41 -2.26
C VAL A 14 5.38 5.28 -1.27
N ILE A 15 5.11 6.58 -1.28
CA ILE A 15 5.80 7.51 -0.37
C ILE A 15 5.51 7.18 1.09
N PRO A 16 4.24 6.99 1.50
CA PRO A 16 3.98 6.61 2.88
C PRO A 16 4.57 5.26 3.26
N LEU A 17 4.60 4.31 2.32
CA LEU A 17 5.16 3.00 2.60
C LEU A 17 6.67 3.06 2.79
N LYS A 18 7.35 3.90 2.01
CA LYS A 18 8.79 4.12 2.21
C LYS A 18 9.06 4.72 3.59
N ALA A 19 8.24 5.67 4.01
CA ALA A 19 8.39 6.27 5.32
C ALA A 19 8.20 5.24 6.42
N LEU A 20 7.24 4.34 6.25
CA LEU A 20 7.01 3.27 7.22
C LEU A 20 8.22 2.32 7.28
N CYS A 21 8.78 1.98 6.13
CA CYS A 21 9.98 1.13 6.10
C CYS A 21 11.14 1.81 6.81
N GLU A 22 11.29 3.12 6.65
CA GLU A 22 12.34 3.85 7.37
C GLU A 22 12.12 3.78 8.87
N LEU A 23 10.87 3.88 9.30
CA LEU A 23 10.55 3.78 10.72
C LEU A 23 10.93 2.39 11.26
N PHE A 24 10.60 1.33 10.52
CA PHE A 24 10.97 -0.02 10.94
C PHE A 24 12.49 -0.17 11.04
N ALA A 25 13.23 0.41 10.10
CA ALA A 25 14.69 0.36 10.16
C ALA A 25 15.20 1.05 11.42
N GLU A 26 14.63 2.21 11.75
CA GLU A 26 15.02 2.94 12.95
C GLU A 26 14.69 2.17 14.23
N GLU A 27 13.59 1.44 14.22
CA GLU A 27 13.16 0.67 15.38
C GLU A 27 13.86 -0.68 15.49
N GLY A 28 14.63 -1.07 14.48
CA GLY A 28 15.26 -2.38 14.47
C GLY A 28 14.27 -3.50 14.19
N ALA A 29 13.11 -3.18 13.65
CA ALA A 29 12.05 -4.16 13.35
C ALA A 29 12.30 -4.74 11.96
N TYR A 30 13.33 -5.60 11.87
CA TYR A 30 13.82 -6.02 10.55
C TYR A 30 12.93 -7.04 9.87
N ALA A 31 12.19 -7.85 10.61
CA ALA A 31 11.23 -8.78 9.99
C ALA A 31 10.10 -8.01 9.32
N GLU A 32 9.61 -6.99 10.02
CA GLU A 32 8.57 -6.12 9.49
C GLU A 32 9.10 -5.35 8.29
N LEU A 33 10.31 -4.83 8.40
CA LEU A 33 10.96 -4.10 7.31
C LEU A 33 11.03 -4.97 6.05
N ALA A 34 11.46 -6.21 6.20
CA ALA A 34 11.61 -7.12 5.05
C ALA A 34 10.26 -7.37 4.38
N TRP A 35 9.21 -7.60 5.18
CA TRP A 35 7.91 -7.90 4.62
C TRP A 35 7.32 -6.69 3.89
N PHE A 36 7.38 -5.52 4.53
CA PHE A 36 6.82 -4.30 3.92
C PHE A 36 7.66 -3.84 2.73
N SER A 37 8.97 -4.12 2.72
CA SER A 37 9.79 -3.85 1.54
C SER A 37 9.34 -4.70 0.35
N GLY A 38 8.91 -5.93 0.61
CA GLY A 38 8.35 -6.79 -0.45
C GLY A 38 7.10 -6.20 -1.06
N VAL A 39 6.23 -5.63 -0.22
CA VAL A 39 5.04 -4.93 -0.73
C VAL A 39 5.44 -3.72 -1.55
N LEU A 40 6.44 -2.98 -1.08
CA LEU A 40 6.92 -1.80 -1.79
C LEU A 40 7.44 -2.18 -3.18
N ASP A 41 8.14 -3.32 -3.28
CA ASP A 41 8.60 -3.80 -4.57
C ASP A 41 7.44 -4.09 -5.52
N MET A 42 6.34 -4.62 -5.01
CA MET A 42 5.16 -4.87 -5.85
C MET A 42 4.58 -3.59 -6.41
N LEU A 43 4.76 -2.47 -5.70
CA LEU A 43 4.28 -1.17 -6.11
C LEU A 43 5.32 -0.39 -6.92
N GLY A 44 6.45 -1.02 -7.25
CA GLY A 44 7.55 -0.35 -7.91
C GLY A 44 7.27 0.06 -9.34
N GLU A 45 6.24 -0.49 -9.95
CA GLU A 45 5.80 -0.10 -11.29
C GLU A 45 4.35 0.34 -11.22
N PRO A 46 4.11 1.56 -10.79
CA PRO A 46 2.72 2.02 -10.55
C PRO A 46 1.87 2.11 -11.81
N GLU A 47 2.47 2.04 -13.01
CA GLU A 47 1.69 1.98 -14.23
C GLU A 47 1.04 0.61 -14.43
N ASP A 48 1.54 -0.41 -13.76
CA ASP A 48 0.99 -1.77 -13.90
C ASP A 48 -0.10 -1.95 -12.85
N GLU A 49 -1.34 -1.74 -13.26
CA GLU A 49 -2.48 -1.80 -12.35
C GLU A 49 -2.62 -3.16 -11.69
N ALA A 50 -2.30 -4.23 -12.41
CA ALA A 50 -2.38 -5.57 -11.83
C ALA A 50 -1.36 -5.74 -10.70
N ALA A 51 -0.16 -5.22 -10.88
CA ALA A 51 0.86 -5.28 -9.84
C ALA A 51 0.46 -4.43 -8.63
N VAL A 52 -0.12 -3.26 -8.88
CA VAL A 52 -0.60 -2.39 -7.80
C VAL A 52 -1.70 -3.10 -7.01
N LEU A 53 -2.63 -3.72 -7.70
CA LEU A 53 -3.71 -4.43 -7.02
C LEU A 53 -3.17 -5.57 -6.16
N ARG A 54 -2.20 -6.33 -6.67
CA ARG A 54 -1.57 -7.37 -5.88
C ARG A 54 -0.89 -6.79 -4.64
N GLY A 55 -0.23 -5.66 -4.78
CA GLY A 55 0.42 -4.99 -3.66
C GLY A 55 -0.58 -4.56 -2.60
N VAL A 56 -1.72 -4.01 -3.03
CA VAL A 56 -2.78 -3.59 -2.12
C VAL A 56 -3.36 -4.79 -1.38
N ILE A 57 -3.60 -5.89 -2.09
CA ILE A 57 -4.11 -7.11 -1.48
C ILE A 57 -3.12 -7.64 -0.46
N GLU A 58 -1.85 -7.67 -0.82
CA GLU A 58 -0.82 -8.15 0.08
C GLU A 58 -0.72 -7.27 1.32
N LEU A 59 -0.76 -5.95 1.12
CA LEU A 59 -0.71 -5.00 2.23
C LEU A 59 -1.86 -5.23 3.21
N SER A 60 -3.03 -5.57 2.71
CA SER A 60 -4.19 -5.76 3.58
C SER A 60 -4.04 -6.95 4.51
N LYS A 61 -3.05 -7.81 4.27
CA LYS A 61 -2.82 -8.97 5.12
C LYS A 61 -1.94 -8.64 6.33
N CYS A 62 -1.42 -7.42 6.43
CA CYS A 62 -0.41 -7.10 7.45
C CYS A 62 -0.94 -7.29 8.88
N ALA A 63 -2.23 -7.17 9.09
CA ALA A 63 -2.80 -7.35 10.41
C ALA A 63 -2.83 -8.81 10.86
N PHE A 64 -2.62 -9.74 9.94
CA PHE A 64 -2.75 -11.17 10.21
C PHE A 64 -1.42 -11.90 10.30
N LEU A 65 -0.31 -11.15 10.29
CA LEU A 65 1.03 -11.76 10.25
C LEU A 65 1.63 -12.01 11.62
N GLY A 66 0.97 -11.56 12.67
CA GLY A 66 1.48 -11.75 14.00
C GLY A 66 2.59 -10.80 14.41
N PHE A 67 2.88 -9.80 13.59
CA PHE A 67 3.85 -8.78 13.96
C PHE A 67 3.30 -7.90 15.07
N MET A 68 4.20 -7.45 15.94
CA MET A 68 3.83 -6.51 17.00
C MET A 68 4.38 -5.15 16.62
N TYR A 69 3.47 -4.26 16.25
CA TYR A 69 3.85 -2.94 15.77
C TYR A 69 3.91 -1.94 16.93
N SER A 70 4.87 -1.01 16.87
CA SER A 70 4.88 0.11 17.79
C SER A 70 3.63 0.96 17.55
N PHE A 71 3.32 1.84 18.51
CA PHE A 71 2.16 2.73 18.37
C PHE A 71 2.29 3.58 17.10
N GLU A 72 3.48 4.12 16.86
CA GLU A 72 3.70 4.97 15.71
C GLU A 72 3.55 4.17 14.40
N ALA A 73 4.12 2.96 14.35
CA ALA A 73 3.99 2.12 13.17
C ALA A 73 2.53 1.74 12.94
N SER A 74 1.79 1.38 13.99
CA SER A 74 0.38 1.05 13.86
C SER A 74 -0.42 2.21 13.29
N SER A 75 -0.13 3.41 13.76
CA SER A 75 -0.82 4.60 13.28
C SER A 75 -0.57 4.83 11.80
N GLN A 76 0.68 4.68 11.36
CA GLN A 76 1.01 4.81 9.94
C GLN A 76 0.39 3.72 9.11
N ILE A 77 0.35 2.49 9.63
CA ILE A 77 -0.28 1.37 8.93
C ILE A 77 -1.77 1.62 8.75
N ASP A 78 -2.44 2.10 9.79
CA ASP A 78 -3.89 2.38 9.69
C ASP A 78 -4.16 3.41 8.60
N ALA A 79 -3.37 4.48 8.56
CA ALA A 79 -3.54 5.51 7.54
C ALA A 79 -3.27 4.96 6.15
N LEU A 80 -2.24 4.13 6.02
CA LEU A 80 -1.88 3.53 4.75
C LEU A 80 -2.97 2.58 4.26
N LEU A 81 -3.51 1.75 5.16
CA LEU A 81 -4.58 0.83 4.79
C LEU A 81 -5.83 1.58 4.34
N GLU A 82 -6.14 2.69 5.00
CA GLU A 82 -7.29 3.49 4.60
C GLU A 82 -7.11 4.03 3.19
N ARG A 83 -5.91 4.50 2.87
CA ARG A 83 -5.60 4.99 1.53
C ARG A 83 -5.68 3.87 0.49
N ALA A 84 -5.18 2.70 0.86
CA ALA A 84 -5.22 1.54 -0.04
C ALA A 84 -6.65 1.12 -0.34
N ILE A 85 -7.52 1.13 0.67
CA ILE A 85 -8.92 0.80 0.50
C ILE A 85 -9.59 1.82 -0.42
N ASN A 86 -9.33 3.10 -0.19
CA ASN A 86 -9.93 4.15 -1.01
C ASN A 86 -9.48 4.04 -2.46
N LEU A 87 -8.20 3.75 -2.68
CA LEU A 87 -7.68 3.58 -4.03
C LEU A 87 -8.31 2.36 -4.70
N SER A 88 -8.47 1.29 -3.95
CA SER A 88 -9.10 0.07 -4.47
C SER A 88 -10.53 0.33 -4.91
N HIS A 89 -11.28 1.11 -4.13
CA HIS A 89 -12.64 1.49 -4.51
C HIS A 89 -12.65 2.34 -5.77
N THR A 90 -11.70 3.25 -5.89
CA THR A 90 -11.59 4.09 -7.08
C THR A 90 -11.29 3.23 -8.31
N MET A 91 -10.39 2.27 -8.18
CA MET A 91 -10.08 1.36 -9.28
C MET A 91 -11.30 0.57 -9.70
N SER A 92 -12.05 0.07 -8.73
CA SER A 92 -13.27 -0.68 -9.02
C SER A 92 -14.32 0.18 -9.69
N ALA A 93 -14.47 1.41 -9.22
CA ALA A 93 -15.46 2.33 -9.77
C ALA A 93 -15.14 2.71 -11.21
N GLU A 94 -13.87 2.72 -11.56
CA GLU A 94 -13.45 3.09 -12.91
C GLU A 94 -13.31 1.88 -13.83
N ALA A 95 -13.47 0.68 -13.29
CA ALA A 95 -13.40 -0.50 -14.11
C ALA A 95 -14.50 -0.43 -15.15
N PRO A 96 -14.17 -0.75 -16.36
CA PRO A 96 -15.18 -0.66 -17.40
C PRO A 96 -16.15 -1.74 -17.20
N THR A 97 -16.58 -2.03 -16.54
CA THR A 97 -17.30 -2.98 -16.29
C THR A 97 -18.40 -3.06 -16.62
N GLY A 98 -18.26 -2.74 -16.95
CA GLY A 98 -19.11 -2.81 -17.17
C GLY A 98 -20.01 -3.55 -16.78
N VAL A 99 -20.08 -3.60 -16.70
CA VAL A 99 -20.55 -4.10 -16.34
C VAL A 99 -21.51 -4.16 -16.00
N ALA A 100 -21.88 -4.05 -15.97
CA ALA A 100 -22.59 -4.10 -15.62
C ALA A 100 -23.47 -4.30 -15.52
N HIS A 101 -23.68 -4.43 -15.47
CA HIS A 101 -24.39 -4.65 -15.29
C HIS A 101 -25.07 -4.48 -15.37
#